data_fdfabceaca1f64f6317ca2e982bca80c
#
_entry.id   fdfabceaca1f64f6317ca2e982bca80c
#
_cell.length_a   1.000
_cell.length_b   1.000
_cell.length_c   1.000
_cell.angle_alpha   90.00
_cell.angle_beta   90.00
_cell.angle_gamma   90.00
#
_symmetry.space_group_name_H-M   'P 1'
#
loop_
_entity.id
_entity.type
_entity.pdbx_description
1 polymer ?
#
loop_
_entity_poly.entity_id
_entity_poly.type
_entity_poly.pdbx_seq_one_letter_code
_entity_poly.pdbx_strand_id
1 'polypeptide(L)'
;MEEKSSNDIAMELARLHVLRGIEFSKQLQTITQRKEFQLVQGETRIFSAISEVDDDYTPLLNAARRAVSHGYSVYIMPNPKAIRTADFIFERKGLYRMYDLKTVQGKSSIMNRLAESIGQTNHVLLNMATNYNGRLLAVQIKRYFELNPMAAEVLIFKGGQAISIKRGFALSKLFVLSFSRKYGK
;
A
#
# COMPACT_ATOMS: atom_id res chain seq x y z
N MET A 1 -24.46 12.07 8.22
CA MET A 1 -24.03 12.69 6.95
C MET A 1 -22.59 12.32 6.59
N GLU A 2 -21.68 12.15 7.55
CA GLU A 2 -20.28 11.76 7.32
C GLU A 2 -20.10 10.33 6.82
N GLU A 3 -20.83 9.36 7.34
CA GLU A 3 -20.77 7.95 6.94
C GLU A 3 -21.13 7.72 5.46
N LYS A 4 -22.11 8.48 4.94
CA LYS A 4 -22.50 8.43 3.53
C LYS A 4 -21.38 8.96 2.63
N SER A 5 -20.67 10.02 3.03
CA SER A 5 -19.57 10.62 2.29
C SER A 5 -18.34 9.70 2.24
N SER A 6 -18.01 9.02 3.34
CA SER A 6 -16.93 8.03 3.41
C SER A 6 -17.20 6.82 2.52
N ASN A 7 -18.45 6.35 2.48
CA ASN A 7 -18.87 5.27 1.58
C ASN A 7 -18.77 5.68 0.11
N ASP A 8 -19.07 6.93 -0.24
CA ASP A 8 -18.97 7.44 -1.61
C ASP A 8 -17.49 7.44 -2.09
N ILE A 9 -16.56 7.88 -1.23
CA ILE A 9 -15.12 7.80 -1.53
C ILE A 9 -14.68 6.35 -1.72
N ALA A 10 -15.07 5.45 -0.81
CA ALA A 10 -14.69 4.05 -0.89
C ALA A 10 -15.22 3.38 -2.16
N MET A 11 -16.46 3.64 -2.57
CA MET A 11 -17.03 3.13 -3.82
C MET A 11 -16.30 3.65 -5.06
N GLU A 12 -15.97 4.94 -5.09
CA GLU A 12 -15.22 5.52 -6.20
C GLU A 12 -13.85 4.86 -6.33
N LEU A 13 -13.12 4.70 -5.23
CA LEU A 13 -11.80 4.10 -5.20
C LEU A 13 -11.81 2.61 -5.56
N ALA A 14 -12.83 1.87 -5.14
CA ALA A 14 -12.98 0.47 -5.53
C ALA A 14 -13.11 0.30 -7.06
N ARG A 15 -13.69 1.28 -7.76
CA ARG A 15 -13.78 1.29 -9.22
C ARG A 15 -12.45 1.64 -9.90
N LEU A 16 -11.56 2.35 -9.20
CA LEU A 16 -10.29 2.82 -9.74
C LEU A 16 -9.13 1.82 -9.59
N HIS A 17 -9.28 0.73 -8.84
CA HIS A 17 -8.19 -0.19 -8.49
C HIS A 17 -7.47 -0.80 -9.70
N VAL A 18 -8.13 -0.91 -10.84
CA VAL A 18 -7.56 -1.47 -12.08
C VAL A 18 -6.89 -0.42 -12.97
N LEU A 19 -7.11 0.87 -12.72
CA LEU A 19 -6.56 1.96 -13.52
C LEU A 19 -5.07 2.17 -13.25
N ARG A 20 -4.38 2.75 -14.21
CA ARG A 20 -2.93 3.00 -14.17
C ARG A 20 -2.58 4.32 -14.85
N GLY A 21 -1.33 4.76 -14.64
CA GLY A 21 -0.76 5.90 -15.35
C GLY A 21 -1.09 7.26 -14.73
N ILE A 22 -0.79 8.32 -15.50
CA ILE A 22 -0.89 9.70 -15.03
C ILE A 22 -2.34 10.11 -14.76
N GLU A 23 -3.28 9.71 -15.60
CA GLU A 23 -4.69 10.06 -15.40
C GLU A 23 -5.25 9.45 -14.12
N PHE A 24 -4.87 8.23 -13.78
CA PHE A 24 -5.20 7.63 -12.49
C PHE A 24 -4.60 8.43 -11.33
N SER A 25 -3.33 8.84 -11.42
CA SER A 25 -2.69 9.66 -10.40
C SER A 25 -3.40 11.00 -10.19
N LYS A 26 -3.87 11.66 -11.26
CA LYS A 26 -4.66 12.89 -11.18
C LYS A 26 -6.02 12.67 -10.50
N GLN A 27 -6.70 11.56 -10.79
CA GLN A 27 -7.95 11.22 -10.12
C GLN A 27 -7.74 11.01 -8.61
N LEU A 28 -6.68 10.30 -8.22
CA LEU A 28 -6.32 10.16 -6.80
C LEU A 28 -6.00 11.52 -6.16
N GLN A 29 -5.28 12.41 -6.85
CA GLN A 29 -5.01 13.77 -6.37
C GLN A 29 -6.33 14.52 -6.10
N THR A 30 -7.30 14.47 -7.01
CA THR A 30 -8.60 15.11 -6.82
C THR A 30 -9.33 14.54 -5.61
N ILE A 31 -9.28 13.23 -5.39
CA ILE A 31 -9.90 12.57 -4.26
C ILE A 31 -9.26 13.03 -2.93
N THR A 32 -7.92 13.14 -2.87
CA THR A 32 -7.21 13.56 -1.65
C THR A 32 -7.44 15.03 -1.28
N GLN A 33 -7.99 15.84 -2.18
CA GLN A 33 -8.35 17.24 -1.90
C GLN A 33 -9.74 17.39 -1.27
N ARG A 34 -10.49 16.30 -1.11
CA ARG A 34 -11.81 16.33 -0.48
C ARG A 34 -11.68 16.63 1.02
N LYS A 35 -12.71 17.32 1.57
CA LYS A 35 -12.77 17.76 2.98
C LYS A 35 -12.72 16.62 4.01
N GLU A 36 -13.04 15.41 3.58
CA GLU A 36 -13.01 14.21 4.41
C GLU A 36 -11.58 13.84 4.85
N PHE A 37 -10.58 14.18 4.03
CA PHE A 37 -9.18 13.98 4.40
C PHE A 37 -8.69 15.12 5.28
N GLN A 38 -8.71 14.89 6.59
CA GLN A 38 -8.23 15.85 7.57
C GLN A 38 -6.85 15.47 8.08
N LEU A 39 -6.02 16.49 8.36
CA LEU A 39 -4.71 16.29 8.93
C LEU A 39 -4.84 15.60 10.30
N VAL A 40 -4.13 14.50 10.48
CA VAL A 40 -4.12 13.77 11.75
C VAL A 40 -3.41 14.60 12.81
N GLN A 41 -4.01 14.71 14.00
CA GLN A 41 -3.45 15.50 15.10
C GLN A 41 -2.02 15.05 15.44
N GLY A 42 -1.11 16.02 15.52
CA GLY A 42 0.32 15.77 15.80
C GLY A 42 1.14 15.31 14.59
N GLU A 43 0.53 15.16 13.42
CA GLU A 43 1.21 14.79 12.19
C GLU A 43 1.30 15.97 11.21
N THR A 44 2.28 15.95 10.30
CA THR A 44 2.48 17.02 9.31
C THR A 44 2.14 16.61 7.88
N ARG A 45 2.12 15.31 7.60
CA ARG A 45 1.96 14.73 6.26
C ARG A 45 1.08 13.49 6.24
N ILE A 46 0.30 13.25 7.29
CA ILE A 46 -0.67 12.16 7.37
C ILE A 46 -2.06 12.76 7.47
N PHE A 47 -2.89 12.42 6.51
CA PHE A 47 -4.30 12.81 6.43
C PHE A 47 -5.15 11.56 6.58
N SER A 48 -6.33 11.67 7.17
CA SER A 48 -7.24 10.54 7.37
C SER A 48 -8.67 10.92 6.99
N ALA A 49 -9.34 10.03 6.29
CA ALA A 49 -10.77 10.09 6.04
C ALA A 49 -11.56 9.10 6.92
N ILE A 50 -10.92 8.53 7.94
CA ILE A 50 -11.57 7.66 8.93
C ILE A 50 -12.24 8.54 9.98
N SER A 51 -13.56 8.39 10.14
CA SER A 51 -14.36 9.14 11.12
C SER A 51 -14.35 8.50 12.51
N GLU A 52 -14.29 7.17 12.57
CA GLU A 52 -14.27 6.40 13.84
C GLU A 52 -12.99 5.58 13.92
N VAL A 53 -12.25 5.78 15.01
CA VAL A 53 -11.00 5.05 15.28
C VAL A 53 -11.33 3.71 15.90
N ASP A 54 -10.94 2.63 15.23
CA ASP A 54 -11.01 1.26 15.71
C ASP A 54 -9.64 0.66 15.99
N ASP A 55 -9.59 -0.61 16.36
CA ASP A 55 -8.34 -1.32 16.69
C ASP A 55 -7.38 -1.41 15.50
N ASP A 56 -7.90 -1.36 14.26
CA ASP A 56 -7.11 -1.43 13.03
C ASP A 56 -6.43 -0.10 12.68
N TYR A 57 -6.85 1.01 13.29
CA TYR A 57 -6.30 2.33 13.00
C TYR A 57 -4.83 2.49 13.44
N THR A 58 -4.46 1.97 14.61
CA THR A 58 -3.09 2.08 15.12
C THR A 58 -2.05 1.42 14.20
N PRO A 59 -2.23 0.20 13.69
CA PRO A 59 -1.37 -0.38 12.65
C PRO A 59 -1.26 0.47 11.38
N LEU A 60 -2.37 1.05 10.91
CA LEU A 60 -2.39 1.95 9.74
C LEU A 60 -1.56 3.21 10.01
N LEU A 61 -1.78 3.87 11.14
CA LEU A 61 -1.03 5.07 11.51
C LEU A 61 0.48 4.81 11.63
N ASN A 62 0.88 3.69 12.22
CA ASN A 62 2.28 3.30 12.31
C ASN A 62 2.92 3.05 10.93
N ALA A 63 2.21 2.40 10.01
CA ALA A 63 2.68 2.24 8.63
C ALA A 63 2.75 3.58 7.89
N ALA A 64 1.78 4.49 8.11
CA ALA A 64 1.78 5.84 7.56
C ALA A 64 2.99 6.66 8.02
N ARG A 65 3.32 6.62 9.31
CA ARG A 65 4.52 7.29 9.87
C ARG A 65 5.81 6.78 9.22
N ARG A 66 5.91 5.48 8.98
CA ARG A 66 7.04 4.90 8.24
C ARG A 66 7.09 5.41 6.81
N ALA A 67 5.96 5.51 6.12
CA ALA A 67 5.92 6.08 4.77
C ALA A 67 6.37 7.56 4.77
N VAL A 68 5.94 8.35 5.75
CA VAL A 68 6.38 9.76 5.90
C VAL A 68 7.89 9.85 6.10
N SER A 69 8.51 8.98 6.91
CA SER A 69 9.97 8.95 7.08
C SER A 69 10.73 8.62 5.78
N HIS A 70 10.06 8.01 4.81
CA HIS A 70 10.59 7.76 3.46
C HIS A 70 10.19 8.83 2.41
N GLY A 71 9.64 9.96 2.87
CA GLY A 71 9.35 11.13 2.04
C GLY A 71 8.00 11.11 1.33
N TYR A 72 7.06 10.27 1.77
CA TYR A 72 5.68 10.28 1.27
C TYR A 72 4.80 11.26 2.06
N SER A 73 3.77 11.79 1.41
CA SER A 73 2.55 12.24 2.08
C SER A 73 1.54 11.10 2.04
N VAL A 74 0.79 10.90 3.11
CA VAL A 74 -0.05 9.72 3.30
C VAL A 74 -1.49 10.13 3.55
N TYR A 75 -2.40 9.49 2.85
CA TYR A 75 -3.84 9.63 3.02
C TYR A 75 -4.40 8.28 3.41
N ILE A 76 -4.86 8.17 4.67
CA ILE A 76 -5.49 6.95 5.20
C ILE A 76 -6.93 6.95 4.71
N MET A 77 -7.30 5.85 4.04
CA MET A 77 -8.56 5.71 3.35
C MET A 77 -9.67 5.29 4.31
N PRO A 78 -10.93 5.66 4.04
CA PRO A 78 -12.06 5.07 4.76
C PRO A 78 -12.12 3.58 4.42
N ASN A 79 -12.35 2.75 5.44
CA ASN A 79 -12.48 1.30 5.28
C ASN A 79 -13.86 0.83 5.76
N PRO A 80 -14.94 1.10 5.01
CA PRO A 80 -16.27 0.61 5.37
C PRO A 80 -16.34 -0.90 5.23
N LYS A 81 -16.90 -1.60 6.20
CA LYS A 81 -16.94 -3.07 6.30
C LYS A 81 -17.49 -3.78 5.06
N ALA A 82 -18.33 -3.10 4.27
CA ALA A 82 -19.00 -3.66 3.10
C ALA A 82 -18.23 -3.47 1.77
N ILE A 83 -17.18 -2.65 1.75
CA ILE A 83 -16.48 -2.27 0.50
C ILE A 83 -14.98 -2.51 0.67
N ARG A 84 -14.43 -3.40 -0.15
CA ARG A 84 -12.98 -3.63 -0.17
C ARG A 84 -12.28 -2.53 -0.95
N THR A 85 -11.46 -1.75 -0.26
CA THR A 85 -10.63 -0.70 -0.82
C THR A 85 -9.18 -0.88 -0.40
N ALA A 86 -8.27 -0.12 -1.03
CA ALA A 86 -6.92 0.04 -0.52
C ALA A 86 -6.93 0.81 0.81
N ASP A 87 -5.88 0.64 1.62
CA ASP A 87 -5.74 1.31 2.92
C ASP A 87 -5.21 2.73 2.80
N PHE A 88 -4.40 3.01 1.76
CA PHE A 88 -3.69 4.27 1.60
C PHE A 88 -3.71 4.81 0.18
N ILE A 89 -3.67 6.15 0.09
CA ILE A 89 -3.05 6.84 -1.05
C ILE A 89 -1.72 7.43 -0.56
N PHE A 90 -0.64 7.11 -1.26
CA PHE A 90 0.68 7.72 -1.06
C PHE A 90 0.95 8.73 -2.17
N GLU A 91 1.38 9.93 -1.77
CA GLU A 91 1.90 10.94 -2.69
C GLU A 91 3.41 11.07 -2.51
N ARG A 92 4.14 11.12 -3.62
CA ARG A 92 5.56 11.47 -3.64
C ARG A 92 5.90 12.15 -4.97
N LYS A 93 6.45 13.36 -4.90
CA LYS A 93 6.83 14.15 -6.09
C LYS A 93 5.69 14.35 -7.09
N GLY A 94 4.48 14.60 -6.61
CA GLY A 94 3.28 14.80 -7.42
C GLY A 94 2.67 13.52 -8.00
N LEU A 95 3.18 12.35 -7.67
CA LEU A 95 2.62 11.06 -8.10
C LEU A 95 1.85 10.41 -6.95
N TYR A 96 0.59 10.13 -7.20
CA TYR A 96 -0.33 9.48 -6.27
C TYR A 96 -0.52 8.02 -6.64
N ARG A 97 -0.49 7.11 -5.66
CA ARG A 97 -0.73 5.67 -5.83
C ARG A 97 -1.49 5.11 -4.65
N MET A 98 -2.38 4.15 -4.91
CA MET A 98 -3.07 3.40 -3.86
C MET A 98 -2.23 2.22 -3.41
N TYR A 99 -2.20 1.98 -2.10
CA TYR A 99 -1.54 0.82 -1.49
C TYR A 99 -2.46 0.10 -0.51
N ASP A 100 -2.45 -1.21 -0.58
CA ASP A 100 -3.07 -2.08 0.41
C ASP A 100 -1.98 -2.62 1.37
N LEU A 101 -2.20 -2.45 2.67
CA LEU A 101 -1.24 -2.81 3.71
C LEU A 101 -1.36 -4.29 4.08
N LYS A 102 -0.25 -4.99 4.01
CA LYS A 102 -0.13 -6.34 4.58
C LYS A 102 1.03 -6.39 5.56
N THR A 103 0.71 -6.50 6.86
CA THR A 103 1.71 -6.70 7.89
C THR A 103 2.11 -8.16 7.95
N VAL A 104 3.41 -8.43 7.84
CA VAL A 104 3.99 -9.77 7.90
C VAL A 104 4.57 -10.01 9.28
N GLN A 105 3.92 -10.91 10.03
CA GLN A 105 4.34 -11.33 11.37
C GLN A 105 4.65 -12.83 11.34
N GLY A 106 5.79 -13.22 11.91
CA GLY A 106 6.18 -14.62 12.03
C GLY A 106 6.41 -15.32 10.67
N LYS A 107 6.01 -16.59 10.57
CA LYS A 107 6.20 -17.45 9.40
C LYS A 107 5.03 -17.38 8.40
N SER A 108 4.23 -16.32 8.39
CA SER A 108 3.08 -16.18 7.49
C SER A 108 3.48 -16.36 6.02
N SER A 109 2.64 -17.01 5.24
CA SER A 109 2.84 -17.12 3.80
C SER A 109 2.70 -15.73 3.14
N ILE A 110 3.78 -15.24 2.56
CA ILE A 110 3.77 -13.98 1.80
C ILE A 110 2.81 -14.06 0.62
N MET A 111 2.72 -15.21 -0.05
CA MET A 111 1.80 -15.41 -1.17
C MET A 111 0.35 -15.17 -0.79
N ASN A 112 -0.09 -15.71 0.36
CA ASN A 112 -1.46 -15.50 0.83
C ASN A 112 -1.72 -14.03 1.14
N ARG A 113 -0.78 -13.34 1.80
CA ARG A 113 -0.88 -11.91 2.09
C ARG A 113 -0.94 -11.05 0.83
N LEU A 114 -0.14 -11.37 -0.18
CA LEU A 114 -0.19 -10.67 -1.46
C LEU A 114 -1.50 -10.97 -2.22
N ALA A 115 -1.97 -12.20 -2.18
CA ALA A 115 -3.23 -12.61 -2.84
C ALA A 115 -4.46 -11.89 -2.24
N GLU A 116 -4.46 -11.59 -0.94
CA GLU A 116 -5.52 -10.83 -0.27
C GLU A 116 -5.70 -9.42 -0.84
N SER A 117 -4.66 -8.83 -1.46
CA SER A 117 -4.71 -7.48 -2.07
C SER A 117 -5.32 -7.46 -3.47
N ILE A 118 -5.54 -8.62 -4.09
CA ILE A 118 -6.08 -8.71 -5.44
C ILE A 118 -7.51 -8.15 -5.46
N GLY A 119 -7.78 -7.26 -6.39
CA GLY A 119 -9.07 -6.57 -6.51
C GLY A 119 -9.22 -5.33 -5.64
N GLN A 120 -8.24 -5.02 -4.75
CA GLN A 120 -8.22 -3.78 -3.98
C GLN A 120 -7.33 -2.72 -4.63
N THR A 121 -6.13 -3.12 -5.05
CA THR A 121 -5.19 -2.25 -5.74
C THR A 121 -4.15 -3.06 -6.52
N ASN A 122 -3.44 -2.37 -7.42
CA ASN A 122 -2.29 -2.91 -8.15
C ASN A 122 -0.95 -2.72 -7.40
N HIS A 123 -0.97 -2.10 -6.22
CA HIS A 123 0.21 -1.80 -5.40
C HIS A 123 0.01 -2.35 -4.00
N VAL A 124 0.93 -3.18 -3.54
CA VAL A 124 0.89 -3.77 -2.19
C VAL A 124 2.02 -3.20 -1.35
N LEU A 125 1.70 -2.82 -0.11
CA LEU A 125 2.67 -2.47 0.92
C LEU A 125 2.86 -3.64 1.88
N LEU A 126 4.05 -4.26 1.86
CA LEU A 126 4.45 -5.24 2.85
C LEU A 126 5.19 -4.55 4.00
N ASN A 127 4.57 -4.52 5.17
CA ASN A 127 5.20 -4.05 6.39
C ASN A 127 5.81 -5.24 7.13
N MET A 128 7.15 -5.39 7.04
CA MET A 128 7.86 -6.52 7.66
C MET A 128 8.07 -6.26 9.14
N ALA A 129 7.28 -6.91 9.98
CA ALA A 129 7.41 -6.88 11.44
C ALA A 129 8.35 -8.00 11.96
N THR A 130 8.85 -8.87 11.08
CA THR A 130 9.75 -9.98 11.40
C THR A 130 10.89 -10.07 10.41
N ASN A 131 11.98 -10.71 10.82
CA ASN A 131 13.08 -11.01 9.92
C ASN A 131 12.71 -12.23 9.06
N TYR A 132 12.47 -12.02 7.78
CA TYR A 132 12.07 -13.05 6.83
C TYR A 132 13.23 -13.42 5.91
N ASN A 133 13.31 -14.68 5.46
CA ASN A 133 14.33 -15.08 4.52
C ASN A 133 14.19 -14.35 3.17
N GLY A 134 15.18 -13.53 2.80
CA GLY A 134 15.13 -12.67 1.62
C GLY A 134 15.00 -13.44 0.30
N ARG A 135 15.61 -14.64 0.19
CA ARG A 135 15.47 -15.47 -1.01
C ARG A 135 14.07 -16.04 -1.16
N LEU A 136 13.51 -16.54 -0.06
CA LEU A 136 12.14 -17.05 -0.06
C LEU A 136 11.13 -15.93 -0.35
N LEU A 137 11.32 -14.76 0.26
CA LEU A 137 10.51 -13.57 -0.02
C LEU A 137 10.56 -13.19 -1.51
N ALA A 138 11.76 -13.16 -2.12
CA ALA A 138 11.93 -12.87 -3.53
C ALA A 138 11.17 -13.87 -4.42
N VAL A 139 11.29 -15.16 -4.14
CA VAL A 139 10.59 -16.21 -4.92
C VAL A 139 9.08 -16.02 -4.84
N GLN A 140 8.53 -15.76 -3.65
CA GLN A 140 7.09 -15.55 -3.48
C GLN A 140 6.60 -14.27 -4.17
N ILE A 141 7.35 -13.17 -4.09
CA ILE A 141 7.03 -11.92 -4.80
C ILE A 141 7.05 -12.14 -6.31
N LYS A 142 8.07 -12.83 -6.83
CA LYS A 142 8.13 -13.17 -8.26
C LYS A 142 6.89 -13.96 -8.70
N ARG A 143 6.54 -14.99 -7.94
CA ARG A 143 5.36 -15.83 -8.20
C ARG A 143 4.06 -15.02 -8.18
N TYR A 144 3.93 -14.08 -7.23
CA TYR A 144 2.78 -13.18 -7.19
C TYR A 144 2.65 -12.36 -8.48
N PHE A 145 3.75 -11.78 -8.99
CA PHE A 145 3.72 -11.04 -10.26
C PHE A 145 3.45 -11.93 -11.48
N GLU A 146 3.94 -13.17 -11.47
CA GLU A 146 3.65 -14.14 -12.55
C GLU A 146 2.16 -14.47 -12.64
N LEU A 147 1.51 -14.68 -11.50
CA LEU A 147 0.11 -15.04 -11.40
C LEU A 147 -0.87 -13.84 -11.55
N ASN A 148 -0.38 -12.62 -11.35
CA ASN A 148 -1.21 -11.41 -11.33
C ASN A 148 -0.73 -10.36 -12.32
N PRO A 149 -1.19 -10.42 -13.60
CA PRO A 149 -0.77 -9.48 -14.64
C PRO A 149 -1.02 -8.00 -14.30
N MET A 150 -2.04 -7.72 -13.48
CA MET A 150 -2.40 -6.36 -13.07
C MET A 150 -1.50 -5.80 -11.96
N ALA A 151 -0.79 -6.63 -11.20
CA ALA A 151 0.11 -6.18 -10.16
C ALA A 151 1.22 -5.29 -10.73
N ALA A 152 1.40 -4.10 -10.16
CA ALA A 152 2.34 -3.07 -10.63
C ALA A 152 3.56 -2.96 -9.73
N GLU A 153 3.37 -3.00 -8.42
CA GLU A 153 4.44 -2.78 -7.43
C GLU A 153 4.18 -3.53 -6.11
N VAL A 154 5.25 -4.03 -5.53
CA VAL A 154 5.31 -4.41 -4.12
C VAL A 154 6.32 -3.48 -3.44
N LEU A 155 5.85 -2.64 -2.53
CA LEU A 155 6.66 -1.78 -1.68
C LEU A 155 6.89 -2.49 -0.34
N ILE A 156 8.13 -2.58 0.11
CA ILE A 156 8.48 -3.26 1.36
C ILE A 156 9.07 -2.26 2.34
N PHE A 157 8.51 -2.20 3.55
CA PHE A 157 9.14 -1.56 4.69
C PHE A 157 9.78 -2.62 5.60
N LYS A 158 11.11 -2.55 5.76
CA LYS A 158 11.89 -3.42 6.65
C LYS A 158 12.87 -2.58 7.45
N GLY A 159 12.74 -2.57 8.77
CA GLY A 159 13.57 -1.68 9.61
C GLY A 159 13.48 -0.23 9.12
N GLY A 160 14.61 0.43 8.88
CA GLY A 160 14.68 1.78 8.30
C GLY A 160 14.67 1.82 6.77
N GLN A 161 14.43 0.70 6.06
CA GLN A 161 14.50 0.62 4.61
C GLN A 161 13.11 0.64 3.96
N ALA A 162 13.03 1.28 2.77
CA ALA A 162 11.93 1.15 1.83
C ALA A 162 12.45 0.56 0.52
N ILE A 163 11.91 -0.59 0.11
CA ILE A 163 12.32 -1.30 -1.10
C ILE A 163 11.14 -1.39 -2.06
N SER A 164 11.20 -0.65 -3.16
CA SER A 164 10.22 -0.71 -4.24
C SER A 164 10.59 -1.79 -5.25
N ILE A 165 9.66 -2.70 -5.51
CA ILE A 165 9.81 -3.79 -6.48
C ILE A 165 8.72 -3.63 -7.52
N LYS A 166 9.12 -3.19 -8.71
CA LYS A 166 8.21 -3.06 -9.84
C LYS A 166 8.15 -4.35 -10.65
N ARG A 167 7.04 -4.58 -11.32
CA ARG A 167 6.77 -5.79 -12.10
C ARG A 167 7.92 -6.18 -13.04
N GLY A 168 8.43 -5.24 -13.85
CA GLY A 168 9.51 -5.53 -14.81
C GLY A 168 10.77 -6.08 -14.13
N PHE A 169 11.16 -5.54 -12.98
CA PHE A 169 12.29 -6.03 -12.20
C PHE A 169 11.99 -7.40 -11.57
N ALA A 170 10.80 -7.58 -10.96
CA ALA A 170 10.41 -8.84 -10.32
C ALA A 170 10.42 -10.03 -11.28
N LEU A 171 10.06 -9.81 -12.55
CA LEU A 171 10.05 -10.84 -13.59
C LEU A 171 11.40 -11.08 -14.26
N SER A 172 12.41 -10.27 -13.96
CA SER A 172 13.75 -10.45 -14.52
C SER A 172 14.44 -11.72 -13.99
N LYS A 173 15.39 -12.27 -14.78
CA LYS A 173 16.19 -13.44 -14.38
C LYS A 173 17.05 -13.18 -13.14
N LEU A 174 17.49 -11.93 -12.94
CA LEU A 174 18.41 -11.56 -11.86
C LEU A 174 17.69 -11.14 -10.57
N PHE A 175 16.36 -11.06 -10.58
CA PHE A 175 15.59 -10.50 -9.46
C PHE A 175 15.90 -11.20 -8.13
N VAL A 176 15.73 -12.52 -8.07
CA VAL A 176 15.87 -13.28 -6.81
C VAL A 176 17.26 -13.06 -6.19
N LEU A 177 18.34 -13.11 -7.00
CA LEU A 177 19.69 -12.91 -6.51
C LEU A 177 19.94 -11.49 -6.04
N SER A 178 19.56 -10.50 -6.86
CA SER A 178 19.78 -9.07 -6.58
C SER A 178 18.97 -8.61 -5.37
N PHE A 179 17.71 -9.02 -5.29
CA PHE A 179 16.83 -8.68 -4.17
C PHE A 179 17.33 -9.30 -2.86
N SER A 180 17.69 -10.60 -2.86
CA SER A 180 18.16 -11.29 -1.65
C SER A 180 19.38 -10.61 -1.03
N ARG A 181 20.32 -10.15 -1.87
CA ARG A 181 21.50 -9.40 -1.42
C ARG A 181 21.15 -8.04 -0.82
N LYS A 182 20.18 -7.33 -1.41
CA LYS A 182 19.73 -6.03 -0.93
C LYS A 182 18.94 -6.14 0.36
N TYR A 183 18.07 -7.14 0.45
CA TYR A 183 17.18 -7.36 1.60
C TYR A 183 17.94 -7.84 2.85
N GLY A 184 19.05 -8.55 2.67
CA GLY A 184 19.89 -9.06 3.77
C GLY A 184 20.78 -7.99 4.43
N LYS A 185 20.87 -6.80 3.85
CA LYS A 185 21.61 -5.65 4.43
C LYS A 185 20.72 -4.87 5.40
#